data_a701a27d5e2346f2e12c0568a61d114b
#
_entry.id   a701a27d5e2346f2e12c0568a61d114b
#
_cell.length_a   1.000
_cell.length_b   1.000
_cell.length_c   1.000
_cell.angle_alpha   90.00
_cell.angle_beta   90.00
_cell.angle_gamma   90.00
#
_symmetry.space_group_name_H-M   'P 1'
#
loop_
_entity.id
_entity.type
_entity.pdbx_description
1 polymer ?
#
loop_
_entity_poly.entity_id
_entity_poly.type
_entity_poly.pdbx_seq_one_letter_code
_entity_poly.pdbx_strand_id
1 'polypeptide(L)'
;YMNRGVHEGYEGLVVYHFNSDKNVVEEKAFIPISESYEFLKRDLGKLSYVNEQNELFLLFAQNLYKVDIEGNSYEILEEGIKYDNFVASDNNDHAAWLITEGDSKGCIREIDFDTKKTRTITCEEGQRLRTAGFINEDLVYGILEKSDILTDSNGHRSEGIQTLRIEDFDGNVKKEYHRDGLYITNISVGNTLIEFELSAKSGDTY
;
A
#
# COMPACT_ATOMS: atom_id res chain seq x y z
N TYR A 1 4.36 4.82 21.15
CA TYR A 1 5.54 5.08 20.34
C TYR A 1 6.32 3.79 20.05
N MET A 2 7.19 3.83 19.10
CA MET A 2 7.99 2.67 18.69
C MET A 2 9.48 2.99 18.79
N ASN A 3 10.30 2.00 19.12
CA ASN A 3 11.74 2.13 19.21
C ASN A 3 12.42 0.80 18.83
N ARG A 4 13.69 0.86 18.46
CA ARG A 4 14.52 -0.33 18.34
C ARG A 4 14.92 -0.83 19.75
N GLY A 5 14.81 -2.13 19.96
CA GLY A 5 15.19 -2.76 21.21
C GLY A 5 15.86 -4.11 21.02
N VAL A 6 16.32 -4.69 22.11
CA VAL A 6 16.95 -6.03 22.15
C VAL A 6 16.25 -6.84 23.22
N HIS A 7 15.67 -7.98 22.82
CA HIS A 7 15.09 -8.96 23.72
C HIS A 7 15.78 -10.31 23.54
N GLU A 8 16.27 -10.90 24.64
CA GLU A 8 16.93 -12.22 24.63
C GLU A 8 18.03 -12.37 23.57
N GLY A 9 18.72 -11.26 23.24
CA GLY A 9 19.75 -11.22 22.20
C GLY A 9 19.28 -10.99 20.78
N TYR A 10 17.97 -10.89 20.54
CA TYR A 10 17.40 -10.53 19.25
C TYR A 10 17.13 -9.03 19.17
N GLU A 11 17.53 -8.41 18.06
CA GLU A 11 17.16 -7.05 17.74
C GLU A 11 15.73 -7.01 17.17
N GLY A 12 14.98 -5.93 17.43
CA GLY A 12 13.62 -5.83 16.93
C GLY A 12 13.00 -4.46 17.13
N LEU A 13 11.77 -4.33 16.64
CA LEU A 13 10.89 -3.19 16.88
C LEU A 13 10.11 -3.42 18.17
N VAL A 14 10.23 -2.49 19.12
CA VAL A 14 9.44 -2.49 20.35
C VAL A 14 8.31 -1.49 20.22
N VAL A 15 7.10 -1.94 20.47
CA VAL A 15 5.90 -1.11 20.50
C VAL A 15 5.54 -0.79 21.93
N TYR A 16 5.43 0.49 22.25
CA TYR A 16 5.06 1.00 23.56
C TYR A 16 3.73 1.75 23.51
N HIS A 17 2.89 1.53 24.49
CA HIS A 17 1.67 2.27 24.73
C HIS A 17 1.78 3.07 26.04
N PHE A 18 1.39 4.36 26.01
CA PHE A 18 1.23 5.16 27.20
C PHE A 18 -0.18 5.01 27.74
N ASN A 19 -0.34 4.36 28.86
CA ASN A 19 -1.61 4.23 29.55
C ASN A 19 -1.85 5.48 30.41
N SER A 20 -2.77 6.33 30.00
CA SER A 20 -3.05 7.61 30.67
C SER A 20 -3.67 7.42 32.05
N ASP A 21 -4.49 6.39 32.26
CA ASP A 21 -5.19 6.14 33.53
C ASP A 21 -4.22 5.71 34.62
N LYS A 22 -3.22 4.93 34.27
CA LYS A 22 -2.17 4.46 35.17
C LYS A 22 -0.93 5.35 35.19
N ASN A 23 -0.83 6.29 34.25
CA ASN A 23 0.34 7.14 34.00
C ASN A 23 1.66 6.36 33.86
N VAL A 24 1.60 5.27 33.09
CA VAL A 24 2.74 4.39 32.83
C VAL A 24 2.92 4.10 31.34
N VAL A 25 4.16 3.81 30.94
CA VAL A 25 4.47 3.29 29.62
C VAL A 25 4.58 1.77 29.72
N GLU A 26 3.81 1.08 28.90
CA GLU A 26 3.76 -0.38 28.86
C GLU A 26 4.31 -0.85 27.50
N GLU A 27 5.17 -1.88 27.53
CA GLU A 27 5.54 -2.56 26.29
C GLU A 27 4.40 -3.46 25.85
N LYS A 28 4.03 -3.37 24.57
CA LYS A 28 2.89 -4.09 23.99
C LYS A 28 3.27 -5.16 23.00
N ALA A 29 4.37 -4.96 22.29
CA ALA A 29 4.89 -5.98 21.40
C ALA A 29 6.40 -5.80 21.19
N PHE A 30 7.09 -6.92 21.00
CA PHE A 30 8.42 -6.98 20.42
C PHE A 30 8.38 -7.80 19.15
N ILE A 31 8.76 -7.18 18.03
CA ILE A 31 8.75 -7.82 16.70
C ILE A 31 10.22 -8.00 16.29
N PRO A 32 10.75 -9.22 16.27
CA PRO A 32 12.14 -9.47 15.88
C PRO A 32 12.40 -9.03 14.45
N ILE A 33 13.45 -8.23 14.22
CA ILE A 33 13.83 -7.73 12.91
C ILE A 33 15.33 -7.55 12.82
N SER A 34 15.91 -7.91 11.68
CA SER A 34 17.33 -7.68 11.36
C SER A 34 17.57 -6.40 10.54
N GLU A 35 16.51 -5.68 10.14
CA GLU A 35 16.59 -4.47 9.35
C GLU A 35 17.26 -3.30 10.09
N SER A 36 17.99 -2.45 9.35
CA SER A 36 18.58 -1.26 9.95
C SER A 36 17.53 -0.23 10.35
N TYR A 37 17.86 0.60 11.35
CA TYR A 37 16.95 1.65 11.84
C TYR A 37 16.50 2.63 10.76
N GLU A 38 17.35 2.94 9.80
CA GLU A 38 17.02 3.86 8.70
C GLU A 38 15.95 3.30 7.77
N PHE A 39 16.02 1.99 7.45
CA PHE A 39 14.98 1.31 6.69
C PHE A 39 13.67 1.27 7.46
N LEU A 40 13.70 0.90 8.74
CA LEU A 40 12.51 0.88 9.58
C LEU A 40 11.82 2.24 9.64
N LYS A 41 12.58 3.33 9.82
CA LYS A 41 12.02 4.69 9.89
C LYS A 41 11.32 5.09 8.58
N ARG A 42 11.91 4.76 7.44
CA ARG A 42 11.32 5.01 6.12
C ARG A 42 10.03 4.22 5.95
N ASP A 43 10.06 2.94 6.29
CA ASP A 43 8.95 2.01 6.07
C ASP A 43 7.76 2.33 6.97
N LEU A 44 7.99 2.56 8.25
CA LEU A 44 6.96 2.96 9.22
C LEU A 44 6.28 4.29 8.87
N GLY A 45 6.95 5.14 8.08
CA GLY A 45 6.37 6.37 7.53
C GLY A 45 5.32 6.13 6.46
N LYS A 46 5.24 4.91 5.88
CA LYS A 46 4.23 4.57 4.86
C LYS A 46 2.89 4.15 5.45
N LEU A 47 2.92 3.47 6.60
CA LEU A 47 1.73 3.11 7.35
C LEU A 47 2.07 2.95 8.83
N SER A 48 1.37 3.71 9.66
CA SER A 48 1.29 3.55 11.11
C SER A 48 -0.09 4.06 11.53
N TYR A 49 -1.02 3.14 11.76
CA TYR A 49 -2.41 3.49 12.06
C TYR A 49 -2.93 2.71 13.27
N VAL A 50 -3.65 3.39 14.15
CA VAL A 50 -4.35 2.76 15.29
C VAL A 50 -5.84 2.93 15.07
N ASN A 51 -6.57 1.81 14.98
CA ASN A 51 -8.01 1.82 14.78
C ASN A 51 -8.78 2.04 16.10
N GLU A 52 -10.10 2.16 16.00
CA GLU A 52 -11.00 2.36 17.17
C GLU A 52 -10.98 1.17 18.14
N GLN A 53 -10.51 -0.01 17.73
CA GLN A 53 -10.40 -1.20 18.56
C GLN A 53 -9.05 -1.31 19.28
N ASN A 54 -8.20 -0.26 19.27
CA ASN A 54 -6.86 -0.26 19.81
C ASN A 54 -5.91 -1.29 19.16
N GLU A 55 -6.10 -1.57 17.87
CA GLU A 55 -5.19 -2.38 17.09
C GLU A 55 -4.27 -1.44 16.26
N LEU A 56 -2.97 -1.66 16.33
CA LEU A 56 -1.97 -0.88 15.59
C LEU A 56 -1.56 -1.64 14.33
N PHE A 57 -1.72 -1.00 13.17
CA PHE A 57 -1.28 -1.52 11.88
C PHE A 57 0.01 -0.83 11.45
N LEU A 58 0.97 -1.61 10.99
CA LEU A 58 2.31 -1.17 10.62
C LEU A 58 2.75 -1.84 9.32
N LEU A 59 3.31 -1.07 8.40
CA LEU A 59 4.03 -1.63 7.25
C LEU A 59 5.54 -1.45 7.45
N PHE A 60 6.28 -2.55 7.53
CA PHE A 60 7.74 -2.53 7.52
C PHE A 60 8.31 -3.91 7.12
N ALA A 61 9.57 -3.93 6.69
CA ALA A 61 10.22 -5.14 6.18
C ALA A 61 9.35 -5.90 5.14
N GLN A 62 8.62 -5.16 4.31
CA GLN A 62 7.68 -5.67 3.29
C GLN A 62 6.49 -6.49 3.85
N ASN A 63 6.22 -6.41 5.15
CA ASN A 63 5.11 -7.11 5.79
C ASN A 63 4.15 -6.11 6.44
N LEU A 64 2.86 -6.42 6.37
CA LEU A 64 1.79 -5.73 7.08
C LEU A 64 1.54 -6.45 8.40
N TYR A 65 1.81 -5.75 9.49
CA TYR A 65 1.62 -6.25 10.85
C TYR A 65 0.38 -5.64 11.49
N LYS A 66 -0.31 -6.46 12.29
CA LYS A 66 -1.30 -5.99 13.26
C LYS A 66 -0.79 -6.27 14.66
N VAL A 67 -0.76 -5.27 15.51
CA VAL A 67 -0.41 -5.37 16.93
C VAL A 67 -1.67 -5.13 17.76
N ASP A 68 -2.05 -6.12 18.55
CA ASP A 68 -3.09 -6.00 19.57
C ASP A 68 -2.49 -5.33 20.80
N ILE A 69 -2.85 -4.05 21.01
CA ILE A 69 -2.31 -3.25 22.14
C ILE A 69 -2.82 -3.76 23.47
N GLU A 70 -4.02 -4.32 23.55
CA GLU A 70 -4.58 -4.87 24.80
C GLU A 70 -4.07 -6.27 25.09
N GLY A 71 -4.03 -7.13 24.07
CA GLY A 71 -3.61 -8.53 24.18
C GLY A 71 -2.09 -8.73 24.22
N ASN A 72 -1.28 -7.69 24.00
CA ASN A 72 0.18 -7.75 23.95
C ASN A 72 0.69 -8.79 22.93
N SER A 73 0.10 -8.83 21.76
CA SER A 73 0.43 -9.79 20.69
C SER A 73 0.52 -9.09 19.34
N TYR A 74 1.13 -9.74 18.37
CA TYR A 74 1.11 -9.30 16.99
C TYR A 74 0.91 -10.46 16.02
N GLU A 75 0.43 -10.15 14.84
CA GLU A 75 0.33 -11.08 13.72
C GLU A 75 0.75 -10.41 12.40
N ILE A 76 1.17 -11.20 11.44
CA ILE A 76 1.44 -10.75 10.08
C ILE A 76 0.17 -10.97 9.26
N LEU A 77 -0.41 -9.90 8.73
CA LEU A 77 -1.60 -9.97 7.89
C LEU A 77 -1.27 -10.28 6.43
N GLU A 78 -0.15 -9.76 5.94
CA GLU A 78 0.31 -9.96 4.57
C GLU A 78 1.83 -9.87 4.51
N GLU A 79 2.47 -10.69 3.66
CA GLU A 79 3.90 -10.72 3.44
C GLU A 79 4.27 -10.32 2.00
N GLY A 80 5.48 -9.86 1.78
CA GLY A 80 6.01 -9.59 0.44
C GLY A 80 5.44 -8.35 -0.25
N ILE A 81 4.88 -7.40 0.50
CA ILE A 81 4.34 -6.14 -0.02
C ILE A 81 5.50 -5.26 -0.50
N LYS A 82 5.53 -4.98 -1.81
CA LYS A 82 6.51 -4.05 -2.38
C LYS A 82 6.06 -2.61 -2.17
N TYR A 83 6.93 -1.79 -1.59
CA TYR A 83 6.62 -0.40 -1.22
C TYR A 83 6.20 0.48 -2.40
N ASP A 84 6.71 0.22 -3.61
CA ASP A 84 6.35 0.97 -4.82
C ASP A 84 4.92 0.66 -5.30
N ASN A 85 4.35 -0.42 -4.79
CA ASN A 85 3.00 -0.87 -5.12
C ASN A 85 2.01 -0.70 -3.96
N PHE A 86 2.44 -0.09 -2.86
CA PHE A 86 1.63 0.16 -1.68
C PHE A 86 1.20 1.62 -1.61
N VAL A 87 -0.07 1.84 -1.36
CA VAL A 87 -0.66 3.16 -1.13
C VAL A 87 -1.56 3.11 0.10
N ALA A 88 -1.65 4.20 0.83
CA ALA A 88 -2.57 4.37 1.95
C ALA A 88 -3.38 5.65 1.76
N SER A 89 -4.57 5.70 2.35
CA SER A 89 -5.40 6.90 2.45
C SER A 89 -4.72 7.96 3.34
N ASP A 90 -5.15 9.21 3.26
CA ASP A 90 -4.53 10.31 4.00
C ASP A 90 -4.57 10.14 5.52
N ASN A 91 -5.67 9.58 6.02
CA ASN A 91 -5.88 9.27 7.44
C ASN A 91 -5.33 7.88 7.82
N ASN A 92 -4.82 7.10 6.85
CA ASN A 92 -4.30 5.74 6.99
C ASN A 92 -5.32 4.68 7.43
N ASP A 93 -6.61 4.93 7.35
CA ASP A 93 -7.65 3.94 7.66
C ASP A 93 -7.87 2.91 6.53
N HIS A 94 -7.43 3.24 5.30
CA HIS A 94 -7.42 2.35 4.15
C HIS A 94 -6.02 2.19 3.58
N ALA A 95 -5.73 1.01 3.04
CA ALA A 95 -4.53 0.78 2.25
C ALA A 95 -4.80 -0.20 1.10
N ALA A 96 -3.99 -0.09 0.05
CA ALA A 96 -4.05 -1.00 -1.09
C ALA A 96 -2.65 -1.31 -1.63
N TRP A 97 -2.48 -2.52 -2.15
CA TRP A 97 -1.22 -2.96 -2.75
C TRP A 97 -1.44 -3.95 -3.89
N LEU A 98 -0.49 -3.96 -4.81
CA LEU A 98 -0.46 -4.95 -5.89
C LEU A 98 0.11 -6.27 -5.37
N ILE A 99 -0.63 -7.36 -5.55
CA ILE A 99 -0.19 -8.72 -5.21
C ILE A 99 0.84 -9.17 -6.26
N THR A 100 2.04 -9.52 -5.83
CA THR A 100 3.15 -9.84 -6.73
C THR A 100 3.40 -11.34 -6.89
N GLU A 101 2.80 -12.18 -6.04
CA GLU A 101 3.02 -13.64 -6.01
C GLU A 101 1.70 -14.40 -5.81
N GLY A 102 1.73 -15.70 -6.04
CA GLY A 102 0.56 -16.57 -5.87
C GLY A 102 -0.50 -16.47 -6.96
N ASP A 103 -1.67 -17.08 -6.70
CA ASP A 103 -2.77 -17.19 -7.66
C ASP A 103 -3.43 -15.86 -7.99
N SER A 104 -3.38 -14.91 -7.05
CA SER A 104 -3.93 -13.55 -7.23
C SER A 104 -2.90 -12.55 -7.76
N LYS A 105 -1.78 -13.00 -8.29
CA LYS A 105 -0.73 -12.13 -8.85
C LYS A 105 -1.28 -11.19 -9.91
N GLY A 106 -1.01 -9.89 -9.73
CA GLY A 106 -1.47 -8.83 -10.62
C GLY A 106 -2.81 -8.22 -10.22
N CYS A 107 -3.47 -8.76 -9.18
CA CYS A 107 -4.63 -8.15 -8.53
C CYS A 107 -4.20 -7.10 -7.52
N ILE A 108 -5.11 -6.19 -7.19
CA ILE A 108 -4.93 -5.26 -6.06
C ILE A 108 -5.68 -5.83 -4.85
N ARG A 109 -5.01 -5.92 -3.70
CA ARG A 109 -5.63 -6.11 -2.40
C ARG A 109 -5.88 -4.77 -1.76
N GLU A 110 -7.06 -4.56 -1.22
CA GLU A 110 -7.42 -3.39 -0.44
C GLU A 110 -7.94 -3.81 0.93
N ILE A 111 -7.65 -3.03 1.97
CA ILE A 111 -8.09 -3.24 3.35
C ILE A 111 -8.64 -1.94 3.92
N ASP A 112 -9.73 -2.04 4.66
CA ASP A 112 -10.25 -1.06 5.61
C ASP A 112 -9.85 -1.54 7.01
N PHE A 113 -9.01 -0.78 7.69
CA PHE A 113 -8.44 -1.16 8.99
C PHE A 113 -9.43 -1.04 10.15
N ASP A 114 -10.46 -0.20 10.03
CA ASP A 114 -11.48 -0.05 11.08
C ASP A 114 -12.45 -1.22 11.07
N THR A 115 -12.92 -1.62 9.90
CA THR A 115 -13.81 -2.78 9.76
C THR A 115 -13.07 -4.10 9.62
N LYS A 116 -11.76 -4.07 9.34
CA LYS A 116 -10.89 -5.23 9.03
C LYS A 116 -11.35 -6.02 7.81
N LYS A 117 -12.16 -5.43 6.96
CA LYS A 117 -12.58 -6.03 5.71
C LYS A 117 -11.50 -5.89 4.66
N THR A 118 -11.39 -6.89 3.83
CA THR A 118 -10.51 -6.87 2.66
C THR A 118 -11.30 -7.15 1.40
N ARG A 119 -10.85 -6.57 0.28
CA ARG A 119 -11.34 -6.95 -1.05
C ARG A 119 -10.18 -7.16 -2.01
N THR A 120 -10.45 -7.86 -3.10
CA THR A 120 -9.47 -8.07 -4.17
C THR A 120 -10.06 -7.57 -5.49
N ILE A 121 -9.33 -6.65 -6.12
CA ILE A 121 -9.68 -6.10 -7.43
C ILE A 121 -8.91 -6.91 -8.47
N THR A 122 -9.64 -7.53 -9.40
CA THR A 122 -9.09 -8.35 -10.48
C THR A 122 -9.13 -7.60 -11.81
N CYS A 123 -8.30 -8.01 -12.75
CA CYS A 123 -8.35 -7.53 -14.14
C CYS A 123 -8.57 -8.69 -15.12
N GLU A 124 -8.89 -8.36 -16.36
CA GLU A 124 -9.07 -9.34 -17.42
C GLU A 124 -7.74 -9.96 -17.86
N GLU A 125 -7.84 -11.09 -18.57
CA GLU A 125 -6.66 -11.72 -19.16
C GLU A 125 -5.98 -10.76 -20.15
N GLY A 126 -4.66 -10.61 -20.02
CA GLY A 126 -3.91 -9.65 -20.83
C GLY A 126 -3.67 -8.32 -20.13
N GLN A 127 -4.49 -7.97 -19.16
CA GLN A 127 -4.38 -6.72 -18.40
C GLN A 127 -3.45 -6.80 -17.19
N ARG A 128 -3.15 -5.63 -16.64
CA ARG A 128 -2.49 -5.43 -15.36
C ARG A 128 -3.10 -4.24 -14.63
N LEU A 129 -3.00 -4.29 -13.31
CA LEU A 129 -3.40 -3.18 -12.45
C LEU A 129 -2.16 -2.46 -11.90
N ARG A 130 -2.34 -1.18 -11.58
CA ARG A 130 -1.34 -0.35 -10.91
C ARG A 130 -2.02 0.52 -9.87
N THR A 131 -1.63 0.41 -8.62
CA THR A 131 -2.08 1.32 -7.55
C THR A 131 -1.55 2.73 -7.82
N ALA A 132 -2.37 3.75 -7.57
CA ALA A 132 -1.98 5.16 -7.74
C ALA A 132 -2.10 5.97 -6.44
N GLY A 133 -3.14 5.74 -5.64
CA GLY A 133 -3.36 6.44 -4.38
C GLY A 133 -4.82 6.36 -3.94
N PHE A 134 -5.18 7.24 -3.00
CA PHE A 134 -6.55 7.42 -2.56
C PHE A 134 -6.98 8.87 -2.71
N ILE A 135 -8.24 9.10 -3.03
CA ILE A 135 -8.88 10.41 -3.04
C ILE A 135 -10.23 10.31 -2.34
N ASN A 136 -10.45 11.09 -1.28
CA ASN A 136 -11.66 10.98 -0.45
C ASN A 136 -11.97 9.53 -0.04
N GLU A 137 -10.96 8.77 0.37
CA GLU A 137 -11.03 7.35 0.77
C GLU A 137 -11.36 6.36 -0.36
N ASP A 138 -11.64 6.84 -1.58
CA ASP A 138 -11.82 6.00 -2.76
C ASP A 138 -10.46 5.65 -3.39
N LEU A 139 -10.28 4.39 -3.75
CA LEU A 139 -9.04 3.93 -4.37
C LEU A 139 -8.92 4.41 -5.83
N VAL A 140 -7.75 4.96 -6.16
CA VAL A 140 -7.36 5.33 -7.52
C VAL A 140 -6.38 4.30 -8.05
N TYR A 141 -6.69 3.69 -9.18
CA TYR A 141 -5.83 2.70 -9.82
C TYR A 141 -5.89 2.75 -11.34
N GLY A 142 -4.80 2.33 -11.95
CA GLY A 142 -4.67 2.22 -13.41
C GLY A 142 -4.91 0.81 -13.91
N ILE A 143 -5.52 0.71 -15.09
CA ILE A 143 -5.66 -0.51 -15.87
C ILE A 143 -4.83 -0.33 -17.14
N LEU A 144 -3.95 -1.27 -17.44
CA LEU A 144 -3.08 -1.26 -18.60
C LEU A 144 -3.02 -2.65 -19.24
N GLU A 145 -2.80 -2.70 -20.55
CA GLU A 145 -2.51 -3.94 -21.25
C GLU A 145 -1.04 -4.36 -21.02
N LYS A 146 -0.76 -5.65 -20.98
CA LYS A 146 0.64 -6.15 -20.89
C LYS A 146 1.50 -5.69 -22.09
N SER A 147 0.87 -5.46 -23.25
CA SER A 147 1.51 -4.91 -24.45
C SER A 147 1.89 -3.43 -24.34
N ASP A 148 1.36 -2.72 -23.33
CA ASP A 148 1.67 -1.32 -23.03
C ASP A 148 2.72 -1.17 -21.94
N ILE A 149 3.41 -2.27 -21.63
CA ILE A 149 4.63 -2.29 -20.84
C ILE A 149 5.78 -2.37 -21.82
N LEU A 150 6.43 -1.23 -22.06
CA LEU A 150 7.49 -1.11 -23.05
C LEU A 150 8.87 -1.18 -22.40
N THR A 151 9.84 -1.69 -23.10
CA THR A 151 11.24 -1.66 -22.68
C THR A 151 12.07 -1.10 -23.83
N ASP A 152 12.72 0.04 -23.59
CA ASP A 152 13.54 0.69 -24.60
C ASP A 152 14.86 -0.07 -24.85
N SER A 153 15.65 0.40 -25.82
CA SER A 153 16.94 -0.19 -26.19
C SER A 153 18.00 -0.14 -25.07
N ASN A 154 17.79 0.70 -24.04
CA ASN A 154 18.67 0.82 -22.88
C ASN A 154 18.18 -0.04 -21.69
N GLY A 155 17.08 -0.75 -21.86
CA GLY A 155 16.47 -1.57 -20.81
C GLY A 155 15.57 -0.80 -19.84
N HIS A 156 15.25 0.48 -20.09
CA HIS A 156 14.31 1.23 -19.29
C HIS A 156 12.89 0.77 -19.58
N ARG A 157 12.18 0.46 -18.52
CA ARG A 157 10.77 0.04 -18.59
C ARG A 157 9.86 1.23 -18.37
N SER A 158 8.87 1.39 -19.24
CA SER A 158 7.79 2.35 -19.13
C SER A 158 6.44 1.64 -19.20
N GLU A 159 5.45 2.16 -18.52
CA GLU A 159 4.09 1.61 -18.43
C GLU A 159 3.09 2.68 -18.86
N GLY A 160 2.25 2.34 -19.83
CA GLY A 160 1.17 3.21 -20.30
C GLY A 160 -0.17 2.76 -19.73
N ILE A 161 -0.73 3.53 -18.79
CA ILE A 161 -2.05 3.26 -18.24
C ILE A 161 -3.09 3.73 -19.26
N GLN A 162 -3.96 2.84 -19.73
CA GLN A 162 -5.04 3.15 -20.66
C GLN A 162 -6.23 3.76 -19.94
N THR A 163 -6.59 3.22 -18.79
CA THR A 163 -7.77 3.63 -18.03
C THR A 163 -7.37 3.90 -16.59
N LEU A 164 -7.74 5.08 -16.09
CA LEU A 164 -7.64 5.43 -14.67
C LEU A 164 -9.04 5.32 -14.07
N ARG A 165 -9.15 4.59 -12.95
CA ARG A 165 -10.42 4.36 -12.28
C ARG A 165 -10.36 4.83 -10.83
N ILE A 166 -11.47 5.41 -10.37
CA ILE A 166 -11.75 5.72 -8.97
C ILE A 166 -12.90 4.84 -8.53
N GLU A 167 -12.71 4.07 -7.45
CA GLU A 167 -13.67 3.07 -7.01
C GLU A 167 -13.74 3.05 -5.48
N ASP A 168 -14.97 3.01 -4.94
CA ASP A 168 -15.13 2.89 -3.49
C ASP A 168 -14.85 1.46 -2.99
N PHE A 169 -14.78 1.30 -1.67
CA PHE A 169 -14.48 0.01 -1.05
C PHE A 169 -15.56 -1.07 -1.36
N ASP A 170 -16.79 -0.69 -1.69
CA ASP A 170 -17.86 -1.61 -2.06
C ASP A 170 -17.80 -2.04 -3.54
N GLY A 171 -16.85 -1.51 -4.32
CA GLY A 171 -16.66 -1.84 -5.73
C GLY A 171 -17.48 -0.99 -6.69
N ASN A 172 -18.05 0.13 -6.23
CA ASN A 172 -18.77 1.04 -7.12
C ASN A 172 -17.79 2.00 -7.79
N VAL A 173 -17.72 1.96 -9.12
CA VAL A 173 -16.93 2.89 -9.91
C VAL A 173 -17.53 4.30 -9.80
N LYS A 174 -16.78 5.21 -9.17
CA LYS A 174 -17.17 6.63 -9.02
C LYS A 174 -16.81 7.44 -10.25
N LYS A 175 -15.65 7.15 -10.84
CA LYS A 175 -15.17 7.84 -12.02
C LYS A 175 -14.18 6.99 -12.80
N GLU A 176 -14.19 7.17 -14.12
CA GLU A 176 -13.26 6.55 -15.03
C GLU A 176 -12.76 7.60 -16.04
N TYR A 177 -11.47 7.56 -16.33
CA TYR A 177 -10.86 8.35 -17.38
C TYR A 177 -10.17 7.42 -18.38
N HIS A 178 -10.53 7.57 -19.63
CA HIS A 178 -9.92 6.90 -20.77
C HIS A 178 -9.87 7.87 -21.96
N ARG A 179 -8.81 7.79 -22.76
CA ARG A 179 -8.69 8.56 -23.98
C ARG A 179 -7.97 7.75 -25.06
N ASP A 180 -8.65 7.47 -26.15
CA ASP A 180 -8.11 6.67 -27.26
C ASP A 180 -6.77 7.20 -27.78
N GLY A 181 -5.79 6.31 -27.91
CA GLY A 181 -4.45 6.61 -28.43
C GLY A 181 -3.54 7.41 -27.50
N LEU A 182 -4.00 7.73 -26.28
CA LEU A 182 -3.19 8.37 -25.24
C LEU A 182 -3.12 7.50 -24.00
N TYR A 183 -1.98 7.55 -23.35
CA TYR A 183 -1.65 6.75 -22.18
C TYR A 183 -1.22 7.66 -21.04
N ILE A 184 -1.62 7.33 -19.83
CA ILE A 184 -1.12 7.99 -18.61
C ILE A 184 0.23 7.37 -18.29
N THR A 185 1.28 8.17 -18.30
CA THR A 185 2.67 7.74 -18.06
C THR A 185 3.18 8.13 -16.69
N ASN A 186 2.62 9.20 -16.12
CA ASN A 186 2.92 9.67 -14.78
C ASN A 186 1.61 10.05 -14.09
N ILE A 187 1.49 9.76 -12.79
CA ILE A 187 0.30 10.06 -12.00
C ILE A 187 0.70 10.43 -10.57
N SER A 188 0.08 11.48 -10.07
CA SER A 188 0.16 11.92 -8.68
C SER A 188 -1.25 12.10 -8.14
N VAL A 189 -1.54 11.44 -7.03
CA VAL A 189 -2.83 11.53 -6.35
C VAL A 189 -2.62 12.31 -5.05
N GLY A 190 -3.29 13.44 -4.94
CA GLY A 190 -3.38 14.22 -3.70
C GLY A 190 -4.79 14.19 -3.15
N ASN A 191 -4.99 14.84 -2.00
CA ASN A 191 -6.24 14.77 -1.23
C ASN A 191 -7.49 15.23 -2.01
N THR A 192 -7.34 16.14 -2.95
CA THR A 192 -8.46 16.74 -3.70
C THR A 192 -8.23 16.79 -5.21
N LEU A 193 -7.05 16.41 -5.67
CA LEU A 193 -6.65 16.54 -7.07
C LEU A 193 -5.83 15.32 -7.51
N ILE A 194 -6.12 14.87 -8.72
CA ILE A 194 -5.31 13.89 -9.43
C ILE A 194 -4.68 14.59 -10.62
N GLU A 195 -3.35 14.59 -10.66
CA GLU A 195 -2.56 15.11 -11.77
C GLU A 195 -1.93 13.96 -12.53
N PHE A 196 -1.96 13.99 -13.85
CA PHE A 196 -1.34 12.96 -14.68
C PHE A 196 -0.86 13.52 -16.03
N GLU A 197 0.15 12.88 -16.59
CA GLU A 197 0.72 13.19 -17.89
C GLU A 197 0.18 12.22 -18.94
N LEU A 198 -0.15 12.75 -20.12
CA LEU A 198 -0.60 11.97 -21.26
C LEU A 198 0.45 11.93 -22.35
N SER A 199 0.76 10.74 -22.84
CA SER A 199 1.68 10.51 -23.95
C SER A 199 1.06 9.61 -25.00
N ALA A 200 1.43 9.81 -26.24
CA ALA A 200 1.15 8.85 -27.31
C ALA A 200 2.29 7.82 -27.38
N LYS A 201 1.94 6.59 -27.72
CA LYS A 201 2.94 5.53 -27.95
C LYS A 201 3.71 5.80 -29.25
N SER A 202 5.03 5.75 -29.17
CA SER A 202 5.93 5.95 -30.32
C SER A 202 7.04 4.89 -30.30
N GLY A 203 6.90 3.83 -31.11
CA GLY A 203 7.80 2.68 -31.06
C GLY A 203 7.77 2.01 -29.69
N ASP A 204 8.92 1.91 -29.05
CA ASP A 204 9.11 1.27 -27.72
C ASP A 204 9.11 2.29 -26.56
N THR A 205 8.54 3.47 -26.74
CA THR A 205 8.46 4.55 -25.74
C THR A 205 7.10 5.26 -25.76
N TYR A 206 6.87 6.05 -24.69
CA TYR A 206 5.74 7.00 -24.56
C TYR A 206 6.24 8.43 -24.64
#